data_56a96de79c0986fad534426bf20e806d
#
_entry.id   56a96de79c0986fad534426bf20e806d
#
_cell.length_a   1.000
_cell.length_b   1.000
_cell.length_c   1.000
_cell.angle_alpha   90.00
_cell.angle_beta   90.00
_cell.angle_gamma   90.00
#
_symmetry.space_group_name_H-M   'P 1'
#
loop_
_entity.id
_entity.type
_entity.pdbx_description
1 polymer ?
#
loop_
_entity_poly.entity_id
_entity_poly.type
_entity_poly.pdbx_seq_one_letter_code
_entity_poly.pdbx_strand_id
1 'polypeptide(L)'
;MFLFGLKTFPDLIHQYIRFQNAKSRQGTHKTKTRSEVNGRAKKPFAQKGTGNARQGSSKPPHFRGGATSMGPVNRDHSISLNKKEKALALKSALSSKMSENNIIFIDSFVIENHKTKNLQIKLSKFDFKSALFVYGDDAEDNNFKMASSNLPRVSSLSHKGLNVKD
;
A
#
# COMPACT_ATOMS: atom_id res chain seq x y z
N MET A 1 -10.01 -22.48 18.95
CA MET A 1 -9.59 -22.40 17.53
C MET A 1 -8.14 -21.97 17.52
N PHE A 2 -7.20 -22.84 17.12
CA PHE A 2 -5.76 -22.57 17.20
C PHE A 2 -5.37 -21.45 16.22
N LEU A 3 -4.57 -20.51 16.70
CA LEU A 3 -4.05 -19.38 15.92
C LEU A 3 -2.72 -19.75 15.24
N PHE A 4 -1.94 -20.60 15.89
CA PHE A 4 -0.63 -21.09 15.47
C PHE A 4 -0.65 -22.58 15.16
N GLY A 5 0.37 -23.07 14.45
CA GLY A 5 0.51 -24.51 14.13
C GLY A 5 -0.26 -24.97 12.90
N LEU A 6 -0.78 -24.03 12.08
CA LEU A 6 -1.39 -24.39 10.80
C LEU A 6 -0.32 -24.59 9.73
N LYS A 7 -0.64 -25.45 8.75
CA LYS A 7 0.17 -25.57 7.53
C LYS A 7 0.28 -24.22 6.85
N THR A 8 1.47 -23.83 6.45
CA THR A 8 1.72 -22.60 5.72
C THR A 8 1.26 -22.71 4.27
N PHE A 9 0.51 -21.71 3.79
CA PHE A 9 0.01 -21.61 2.42
C PHE A 9 0.60 -20.35 1.75
N PRO A 10 1.79 -20.43 1.14
CA PRO A 10 2.47 -19.27 0.57
C PRO A 10 1.66 -18.57 -0.53
N ASP A 11 0.95 -19.34 -1.36
CA ASP A 11 0.10 -18.79 -2.43
C ASP A 11 -1.03 -17.91 -1.87
N LEU A 12 -1.61 -18.32 -0.76
CA LEU A 12 -2.69 -17.58 -0.11
C LEU A 12 -2.17 -16.28 0.54
N ILE A 13 -0.99 -16.34 1.14
CA ILE A 13 -0.28 -15.17 1.68
C ILE A 13 -0.01 -14.18 0.54
N HIS A 14 0.51 -14.65 -0.60
CA HIS A 14 0.77 -13.82 -1.77
C HIS A 14 -0.51 -13.18 -2.32
N GLN A 15 -1.60 -13.93 -2.44
CA GLN A 15 -2.89 -13.39 -2.87
C GLN A 15 -3.40 -12.31 -1.92
N TYR A 16 -3.23 -12.50 -0.61
CA TYR A 16 -3.66 -11.51 0.38
C TYR A 16 -2.81 -10.23 0.31
N ILE A 17 -1.50 -10.32 0.13
CA ILE A 17 -0.62 -9.16 -0.08
C ILE A 17 -1.01 -8.40 -1.36
N ARG A 18 -1.32 -9.12 -2.45
CA ARG A 18 -1.83 -8.50 -3.69
C ARG A 18 -3.15 -7.78 -3.44
N PHE A 19 -4.06 -8.37 -2.69
CA PHE A 19 -5.32 -7.74 -2.28
C PHE A 19 -5.07 -6.44 -1.51
N GLN A 20 -4.19 -6.45 -0.49
CA GLN A 20 -3.87 -5.27 0.31
C GLN A 20 -3.24 -4.16 -0.54
N ASN A 21 -2.26 -4.50 -1.38
CA ASN A 21 -1.62 -3.55 -2.30
C ASN A 21 -2.59 -2.97 -3.32
N ALA A 22 -3.50 -3.78 -3.85
CA ALA A 22 -4.53 -3.32 -4.78
C ALA A 22 -5.51 -2.36 -4.11
N LYS A 23 -5.93 -2.66 -2.88
CA LYS A 23 -6.83 -1.81 -2.09
C LYS A 23 -6.22 -0.45 -1.72
N SER A 24 -4.90 -0.36 -1.56
CA SER A 24 -4.23 0.91 -1.25
C SER A 24 -4.09 1.83 -2.47
N ARG A 25 -4.34 1.32 -3.69
CA ARG A 25 -4.23 2.10 -4.94
C ARG A 25 -5.48 2.92 -5.17
N GLN A 26 -5.35 4.23 -5.23
CA GLN A 26 -6.47 5.16 -5.47
C GLN A 26 -6.97 5.16 -6.92
N GLY A 27 -6.11 4.84 -7.91
CA GLY A 27 -6.49 4.70 -9.30
C GLY A 27 -6.86 6.00 -10.03
N THR A 28 -6.45 7.16 -9.53
CA THR A 28 -6.81 8.49 -10.05
C THR A 28 -5.99 8.95 -11.25
N HIS A 29 -5.13 8.10 -11.81
CA HIS A 29 -4.34 8.42 -12.98
C HIS A 29 -5.21 8.56 -14.22
N LYS A 30 -5.04 9.67 -14.94
CA LYS A 30 -5.79 9.97 -16.15
C LYS A 30 -5.01 10.88 -17.09
N THR A 31 -5.10 10.62 -18.38
CA THR A 31 -4.68 11.55 -19.44
C THR A 31 -5.88 12.08 -20.18
N LYS A 32 -5.76 13.28 -20.75
CA LYS A 32 -6.86 13.90 -21.50
C LYS A 32 -7.00 13.27 -22.87
N THR A 33 -8.21 12.82 -23.21
CA THR A 33 -8.60 12.37 -24.53
C THR A 33 -8.83 13.57 -25.46
N ARG A 34 -9.01 13.32 -26.77
CA ARG A 34 -9.24 14.36 -27.76
C ARG A 34 -10.45 15.26 -27.47
N SER A 35 -11.47 14.74 -26.81
CA SER A 35 -12.66 15.49 -26.40
C SER A 35 -12.38 16.39 -25.19
N GLU A 36 -11.49 15.96 -24.31
CA GLU A 36 -11.20 16.63 -23.02
C GLU A 36 -10.08 17.68 -23.09
N VAL A 37 -9.24 17.64 -24.11
CA VAL A 37 -8.18 18.63 -24.30
C VAL A 37 -8.81 19.98 -24.67
N ASN A 38 -8.45 21.02 -23.88
CA ASN A 38 -8.77 22.40 -24.23
C ASN A 38 -7.99 22.83 -25.48
N GLY A 39 -8.67 23.34 -26.45
CA GLY A 39 -8.05 23.80 -27.68
C GLY A 39 -9.09 24.24 -28.69
N ARG A 40 -8.64 24.92 -29.74
CA ARG A 40 -9.49 25.44 -30.79
C ARG A 40 -10.24 24.32 -31.50
N ALA A 41 -11.57 24.41 -31.54
CA ALA A 41 -12.43 23.45 -32.25
C ALA A 41 -12.42 23.69 -33.77
N LYS A 42 -12.19 24.95 -34.20
CA LYS A 42 -12.17 25.35 -35.63
C LYS A 42 -11.01 24.66 -36.36
N LYS A 43 -11.27 24.30 -37.63
CA LYS A 43 -10.25 23.76 -38.54
C LYS A 43 -9.04 24.72 -38.64
N PRO A 44 -7.78 24.22 -38.50
CA PRO A 44 -6.58 25.07 -38.42
C PRO A 44 -6.36 25.90 -39.69
N PHE A 45 -6.59 25.31 -40.86
CA PHE A 45 -6.40 25.93 -42.17
C PHE A 45 -7.34 25.31 -43.24
N ALA A 46 -7.36 25.88 -44.41
CA ALA A 46 -8.20 25.42 -45.53
C ALA A 46 -7.85 23.99 -45.98
N GLN A 47 -8.82 23.25 -46.52
CA GLN A 47 -8.66 21.85 -46.94
C GLN A 47 -7.62 21.65 -48.06
N LYS A 48 -7.51 22.66 -48.95
CA LYS A 48 -6.62 22.68 -50.12
C LYS A 48 -5.91 24.03 -50.22
N GLY A 49 -4.83 24.12 -51.00
CA GLY A 49 -4.15 25.38 -51.29
C GLY A 49 -3.10 25.82 -50.27
N THR A 50 -2.84 25.06 -49.23
CA THR A 50 -1.84 25.42 -48.19
C THR A 50 -0.51 24.67 -48.30
N GLY A 51 -0.39 23.66 -49.17
CA GLY A 51 0.79 22.81 -49.26
C GLY A 51 1.03 21.87 -48.05
N ASN A 52 0.22 22.01 -46.99
CA ASN A 52 0.33 21.24 -45.77
C ASN A 52 -0.58 20.01 -45.76
N ALA A 53 -0.22 19.02 -44.92
CA ALA A 53 -1.08 17.86 -44.70
C ALA A 53 -2.47 18.30 -44.16
N ARG A 54 -3.53 17.65 -44.63
CA ARG A 54 -4.93 17.98 -44.26
C ARG A 54 -5.17 17.73 -42.77
N GLN A 55 -5.71 18.71 -42.07
CA GLN A 55 -6.01 18.64 -40.63
C GLN A 55 -7.42 19.10 -40.33
N GLY A 56 -8.15 18.33 -39.53
CA GLY A 56 -9.51 18.70 -39.09
C GLY A 56 -9.52 19.48 -37.78
N SER A 57 -8.53 19.28 -36.92
CA SER A 57 -8.42 19.92 -35.60
C SER A 57 -6.96 19.95 -35.15
N SER A 58 -6.63 20.81 -34.18
CA SER A 58 -5.31 20.85 -33.52
C SER A 58 -5.19 19.96 -32.29
N LYS A 59 -6.26 19.25 -31.91
CA LYS A 59 -6.32 18.39 -30.71
C LYS A 59 -5.81 16.94 -30.87
N PRO A 60 -5.60 16.37 -32.08
CA PRO A 60 -5.12 15.00 -32.25
C PRO A 60 -3.74 14.77 -31.62
N PRO A 61 -3.39 13.51 -31.28
CA PRO A 61 -2.18 13.17 -30.53
C PRO A 61 -0.87 13.42 -31.30
N HIS A 62 -0.91 13.55 -32.62
CA HIS A 62 0.27 13.87 -33.42
C HIS A 62 0.68 15.34 -33.35
N PHE A 63 -0.14 16.21 -32.79
CA PHE A 63 0.21 17.59 -32.55
C PHE A 63 0.85 17.81 -31.18
N ARG A 64 1.82 18.71 -31.10
CA ARG A 64 2.40 19.18 -29.84
C ARG A 64 1.29 19.86 -29.01
N GLY A 65 1.08 19.39 -27.80
CA GLY A 65 -0.04 19.83 -26.96
C GLY A 65 -1.38 19.18 -27.30
N GLY A 66 -1.41 18.19 -28.19
CA GLY A 66 -2.59 17.39 -28.48
C GLY A 66 -2.91 16.37 -27.38
N ALA A 67 -3.97 15.60 -27.63
CA ALA A 67 -4.45 14.57 -26.71
C ALA A 67 -3.55 13.33 -26.67
N THR A 68 -3.72 12.50 -25.65
CA THR A 68 -3.11 11.18 -25.58
C THR A 68 -4.11 10.14 -26.07
N SER A 69 -3.72 9.33 -27.08
CA SER A 69 -4.48 8.15 -27.47
C SER A 69 -4.10 6.96 -26.59
N MET A 70 -5.04 6.14 -26.18
CA MET A 70 -4.81 4.94 -25.35
C MET A 70 -4.03 5.21 -24.03
N GLY A 71 -4.18 6.41 -23.49
CA GLY A 71 -3.58 6.75 -22.20
C GLY A 71 -4.31 6.13 -21.01
N PRO A 72 -3.72 6.24 -19.80
CA PRO A 72 -4.38 5.76 -18.59
C PRO A 72 -5.70 6.50 -18.35
N VAL A 73 -6.67 5.76 -17.82
CA VAL A 73 -7.96 6.29 -17.37
C VAL A 73 -8.18 5.94 -15.90
N ASN A 74 -8.99 6.73 -15.22
CA ASN A 74 -9.38 6.42 -13.84
C ASN A 74 -10.06 5.05 -13.80
N ARG A 75 -9.56 4.17 -12.94
CA ARG A 75 -10.15 2.85 -12.75
C ARG A 75 -9.96 2.38 -11.31
N ASP A 76 -10.88 1.58 -10.84
CA ASP A 76 -10.73 0.84 -9.59
C ASP A 76 -9.73 -0.32 -9.81
N HIS A 77 -8.75 -0.42 -8.91
CA HIS A 77 -7.76 -1.50 -8.87
C HIS A 77 -8.09 -2.56 -7.82
N SER A 78 -9.20 -2.41 -7.09
CA SER A 78 -9.55 -3.33 -6.02
C SER A 78 -9.72 -4.77 -6.52
N ILE A 79 -9.27 -5.70 -5.70
CA ILE A 79 -9.44 -7.13 -5.91
C ILE A 79 -10.32 -7.61 -4.75
N SER A 80 -11.27 -8.49 -5.00
CA SER A 80 -12.06 -9.13 -3.95
C SER A 80 -11.37 -10.40 -3.44
N LEU A 81 -11.46 -10.64 -2.13
CA LEU A 81 -10.99 -11.88 -1.50
C LEU A 81 -12.00 -12.30 -0.41
N ASN A 82 -12.28 -13.58 -0.31
CA ASN A 82 -13.26 -14.12 0.63
C ASN A 82 -12.81 -13.91 2.09
N LYS A 83 -13.76 -13.73 3.01
CA LYS A 83 -13.47 -13.54 4.44
C LYS A 83 -12.68 -14.71 5.03
N LYS A 84 -13.03 -15.96 4.67
CA LYS A 84 -12.35 -17.17 5.15
C LYS A 84 -10.91 -17.24 4.65
N GLU A 85 -10.66 -16.87 3.38
CA GLU A 85 -9.32 -16.82 2.79
C GLU A 85 -8.44 -15.76 3.49
N LYS A 86 -8.98 -14.57 3.76
CA LYS A 86 -8.28 -13.53 4.52
C LYS A 86 -7.86 -14.00 5.91
N ALA A 87 -8.77 -14.64 6.63
CA ALA A 87 -8.49 -15.17 7.97
C ALA A 87 -7.45 -16.30 7.92
N LEU A 88 -7.54 -17.17 6.91
CA LEU A 88 -6.60 -18.27 6.74
C LEU A 88 -5.21 -17.77 6.34
N ALA A 89 -5.12 -16.75 5.48
CA ALA A 89 -3.85 -16.12 5.10
C ALA A 89 -3.13 -15.52 6.31
N LEU A 90 -3.84 -14.78 7.17
CA LEU A 90 -3.27 -14.21 8.38
C LEU A 90 -2.76 -15.29 9.35
N LYS A 91 -3.56 -16.33 9.59
CA LYS A 91 -3.16 -17.46 10.43
C LYS A 91 -1.95 -18.20 9.87
N SER A 92 -1.91 -18.41 8.56
CA SER A 92 -0.79 -19.04 7.86
C SER A 92 0.49 -18.20 8.01
N ALA A 93 0.41 -16.88 7.88
CA ALA A 93 1.56 -15.99 8.08
C ALA A 93 2.08 -16.02 9.52
N LEU A 94 1.19 -15.96 10.51
CA LEU A 94 1.58 -16.06 11.93
C LEU A 94 2.17 -17.43 12.26
N SER A 95 1.61 -18.51 11.69
CA SER A 95 2.16 -19.87 11.89
C SER A 95 3.56 -20.02 11.29
N SER A 96 3.82 -19.40 10.13
CA SER A 96 5.16 -19.34 9.54
C SER A 96 6.16 -18.63 10.44
N LYS A 97 5.79 -17.45 10.94
CA LYS A 97 6.64 -16.66 11.84
C LYS A 97 6.91 -17.39 13.16
N MET A 98 5.93 -18.13 13.68
CA MET A 98 6.12 -18.93 14.88
C MET A 98 7.07 -20.12 14.64
N SER A 99 6.96 -20.80 13.51
CA SER A 99 7.87 -21.90 13.15
C SER A 99 9.31 -21.46 12.93
N GLU A 100 9.51 -20.19 12.53
CA GLU A 100 10.81 -19.54 12.36
C GLU A 100 11.36 -18.97 13.69
N ASN A 101 10.65 -19.10 14.82
CA ASN A 101 10.96 -18.48 16.11
C ASN A 101 11.09 -16.94 16.05
N ASN A 102 10.35 -16.30 15.14
CA ASN A 102 10.37 -14.85 14.95
C ASN A 102 9.25 -14.13 15.72
N ILE A 103 8.58 -14.80 16.66
CA ILE A 103 7.55 -14.20 17.53
C ILE A 103 8.05 -14.21 18.96
N ILE A 104 8.05 -13.04 19.58
CA ILE A 104 8.42 -12.84 20.99
C ILE A 104 7.21 -12.31 21.73
N PHE A 105 6.81 -12.95 22.82
CA PHE A 105 5.76 -12.48 23.70
C PHE A 105 6.37 -11.63 24.81
N ILE A 106 5.80 -10.44 25.03
CA ILE A 106 6.26 -9.47 26.03
C ILE A 106 5.08 -9.13 26.93
N ASP A 107 5.29 -9.14 28.22
CA ASP A 107 4.24 -8.90 29.22
C ASP A 107 3.76 -7.45 29.25
N SER A 108 4.65 -6.48 29.05
CA SER A 108 4.31 -5.07 29.02
C SER A 108 5.23 -4.22 28.14
N PHE A 109 4.65 -3.17 27.54
CA PHE A 109 5.35 -2.16 26.72
C PHE A 109 5.54 -0.82 27.45
N VAL A 110 5.36 -0.76 28.74
CA VAL A 110 5.35 0.50 29.48
C VAL A 110 6.70 1.19 29.39
N ILE A 111 6.69 2.44 28.93
CA ILE A 111 7.85 3.32 28.84
C ILE A 111 7.56 4.61 29.62
N GLU A 112 8.41 4.95 30.55
CA GLU A 112 8.27 6.15 31.40
C GLU A 112 8.31 7.44 30.57
N ASN A 113 9.13 7.50 29.54
CA ASN A 113 9.37 8.68 28.72
C ASN A 113 9.22 8.37 27.22
N HIS A 114 8.61 9.26 26.46
CA HIS A 114 8.43 9.17 25.01
C HIS A 114 9.70 9.41 24.16
N LYS A 115 10.92 9.41 24.81
CA LYS A 115 12.20 9.64 24.11
C LYS A 115 12.61 8.42 23.30
N THR A 116 12.83 8.61 22.00
CA THR A 116 13.28 7.56 21.05
C THR A 116 14.59 6.92 21.46
N LYS A 117 15.57 7.71 22.03
CA LYS A 117 16.85 7.20 22.51
C LYS A 117 16.69 6.12 23.59
N ASN A 118 15.79 6.33 24.55
CA ASN A 118 15.56 5.37 25.63
C ASN A 118 14.93 4.08 25.09
N LEU A 119 14.00 4.20 24.14
CA LEU A 119 13.43 3.04 23.48
C LEU A 119 14.51 2.28 22.69
N GLN A 120 15.35 2.96 21.93
CA GLN A 120 16.43 2.34 21.15
C GLN A 120 17.39 1.55 22.01
N ILE A 121 17.78 2.06 23.20
CA ILE A 121 18.63 1.33 24.17
C ILE A 121 17.94 0.07 24.69
N LYS A 122 16.62 0.14 24.97
CA LYS A 122 15.84 -1.05 25.37
C LYS A 122 15.75 -2.07 24.23
N LEU A 123 15.51 -1.61 23.02
CA LEU A 123 15.36 -2.46 21.83
C LEU A 123 16.69 -3.11 21.38
N SER A 124 17.83 -2.47 21.62
CA SER A 124 19.15 -3.03 21.27
C SER A 124 19.50 -4.31 22.04
N LYS A 125 18.74 -4.64 23.09
CA LYS A 125 18.88 -5.93 23.82
C LYS A 125 18.25 -7.10 23.04
N PHE A 126 17.42 -6.82 22.05
CA PHE A 126 16.80 -7.82 21.21
C PHE A 126 17.51 -7.86 19.85
N ASP A 127 17.82 -9.05 19.37
CA ASP A 127 18.46 -9.22 18.06
C ASP A 127 17.39 -9.30 16.97
N PHE A 128 17.10 -8.17 16.33
CA PHE A 128 16.18 -8.13 15.18
C PHE A 128 16.61 -7.08 14.16
N LYS A 129 16.30 -7.33 12.90
CA LYS A 129 16.50 -6.38 11.78
C LYS A 129 15.34 -5.39 11.65
N SER A 130 14.13 -5.87 11.85
CA SER A 130 12.89 -5.08 11.87
C SER A 130 11.89 -5.76 12.80
N ALA A 131 11.04 -4.98 13.45
CA ALA A 131 10.05 -5.51 14.38
C ALA A 131 8.70 -4.79 14.25
N LEU A 132 7.63 -5.57 14.32
CA LEU A 132 6.28 -5.11 14.45
C LEU A 132 5.78 -5.40 15.86
N PHE A 133 5.45 -4.36 16.60
CA PHE A 133 4.86 -4.46 17.93
C PHE A 133 3.36 -4.46 17.84
N VAL A 134 2.73 -5.53 18.34
CA VAL A 134 1.27 -5.67 18.36
C VAL A 134 0.79 -5.58 19.80
N TYR A 135 -0.12 -4.66 20.07
CA TYR A 135 -0.68 -4.44 21.42
C TYR A 135 -2.19 -4.64 21.44
N GLY A 136 -2.71 -5.03 22.62
CA GLY A 136 -4.13 -5.10 22.89
C GLY A 136 -4.76 -3.74 23.19
N ASP A 137 -6.09 -3.67 23.28
CA ASP A 137 -6.80 -2.41 23.55
C ASP A 137 -6.42 -1.80 24.92
N ASP A 138 -6.15 -2.65 25.91
CA ASP A 138 -5.81 -2.24 27.29
C ASP A 138 -4.33 -1.88 27.47
N ALA A 139 -3.48 -2.16 26.47
CA ALA A 139 -2.03 -1.99 26.52
C ALA A 139 -1.53 -0.84 25.65
N GLU A 140 -2.39 0.10 25.29
CA GLU A 140 -2.01 1.26 24.48
C GLU A 140 -1.17 2.24 25.30
N ASP A 141 0.15 2.16 25.17
CA ASP A 141 1.07 3.15 25.71
C ASP A 141 1.39 4.24 24.67
N ASN A 142 0.83 5.42 24.88
CA ASN A 142 1.08 6.59 24.04
C ASN A 142 2.55 6.96 23.98
N ASN A 143 3.31 6.78 25.06
CA ASN A 143 4.74 7.04 25.10
C ASN A 143 5.49 6.08 24.16
N PHE A 144 5.12 4.80 24.15
CA PHE A 144 5.70 3.81 23.24
C PHE A 144 5.39 4.16 21.78
N LYS A 145 4.16 4.51 21.47
CA LYS A 145 3.72 4.89 20.12
C LYS A 145 4.49 6.10 19.60
N MET A 146 4.64 7.15 20.43
CA MET A 146 5.41 8.33 20.08
C MET A 146 6.91 8.02 19.93
N ALA A 147 7.49 7.23 20.82
CA ALA A 147 8.90 6.86 20.78
C ALA A 147 9.25 5.97 19.58
N SER A 148 8.34 5.06 19.17
CA SER A 148 8.55 4.13 18.05
C SER A 148 8.32 4.76 16.69
N SER A 149 7.49 5.80 16.58
CA SER A 149 7.08 6.39 15.30
C SER A 149 8.23 6.90 14.42
N ASN A 150 9.31 7.37 15.03
CA ASN A 150 10.49 7.89 14.32
C ASN A 150 11.63 6.85 14.16
N LEU A 151 11.48 5.66 14.69
CA LEU A 151 12.50 4.63 14.55
C LEU A 151 12.33 3.88 13.23
N PRO A 152 13.37 3.84 12.37
CA PRO A 152 13.30 3.04 11.16
C PRO A 152 13.18 1.56 11.52
N ARG A 153 12.40 0.81 10.74
CA ARG A 153 12.20 -0.64 10.89
C ARG A 153 11.52 -1.09 12.18
N VAL A 154 10.92 -0.16 12.93
CA VAL A 154 10.08 -0.45 14.09
C VAL A 154 8.70 0.13 13.82
N SER A 155 7.68 -0.70 13.87
CA SER A 155 6.28 -0.30 13.69
C SER A 155 5.44 -0.79 14.88
N SER A 156 4.40 -0.06 15.22
CA SER A 156 3.45 -0.44 16.27
C SER A 156 2.04 -0.43 15.74
N LEU A 157 1.27 -1.49 15.99
CA LEU A 157 -0.11 -1.64 15.56
C LEU A 157 -0.97 -2.21 16.68
N SER A 158 -2.22 -1.74 16.77
CA SER A 158 -3.24 -2.45 17.55
C SER A 158 -3.53 -3.82 16.92
N HIS A 159 -3.88 -4.79 17.75
CA HIS A 159 -4.26 -6.13 17.29
C HIS A 159 -5.39 -6.11 16.23
N LYS A 160 -6.30 -5.12 16.29
CA LYS A 160 -7.35 -4.90 15.29
C LYS A 160 -6.83 -4.50 13.92
N GLY A 161 -5.65 -3.88 13.87
CA GLY A 161 -4.96 -3.47 12.63
C GLY A 161 -4.03 -4.52 12.05
N LEU A 162 -3.86 -5.67 12.73
CA LEU A 162 -2.94 -6.71 12.30
C LEU A 162 -3.27 -7.20 10.89
N ASN A 163 -2.26 -7.21 10.06
CA ASN A 163 -2.37 -7.59 8.66
C ASN A 163 -1.14 -8.42 8.21
N VAL A 164 -1.14 -8.91 6.97
CA VAL A 164 -0.07 -9.81 6.46
C VAL A 164 1.09 -9.04 5.84
N LYS A 165 0.87 -7.77 5.45
CA LYS A 165 1.88 -7.00 4.74
C LYS A 165 2.95 -6.43 5.65
N ASP A 166 2.56 -5.97 6.85
CA ASP A 166 3.43 -5.39 7.87
C ASP A 166 4.00 -6.50 8.74
#